data_2b50314f47f01e9617e60b8a61e49be3
#
_entry.id   2b50314f47f01e9617e60b8a61e49be3
#
_cell.length_a   1.000
_cell.length_b   1.000
_cell.length_c   1.000
_cell.angle_alpha   90.00
_cell.angle_beta   90.00
_cell.angle_gamma   90.00
#
_symmetry.space_group_name_H-M   'P 1'
#
loop_
_entity.id
_entity.type
_entity.pdbx_description
1 polymer ?
#
loop_
_entity_poly.entity_id
_entity_poly.type
_entity_poly.pdbx_seq_one_letter_code
_entity_poly.pdbx_strand_id
1 'polypeptide(L)'
;MRYRHLGKSPLQVSELCLGTMMFADQTGFDEARRIVSHAREHGVNFIDTADVYSLGKSEHMVGELLKGQRDDWIVATKVGNKMGERPNEQRYSRTWVLRECDASLQRLGMDQVD
;
A
#
# COMPACT_ATOMS: atom_id res chain seq x y z
N MET A 1 -14.69 13.69 8.04
CA MET A 1 -13.23 13.38 8.13
C MET A 1 -12.44 14.68 8.13
N ARG A 2 -11.40 14.78 8.92
CA ARG A 2 -10.44 15.89 8.86
C ARG A 2 -9.23 15.47 8.06
N TYR A 3 -8.62 16.43 7.34
CA TYR A 3 -7.43 16.21 6.53
C TYR A 3 -6.28 17.08 7.04
N ARG A 4 -5.05 16.59 6.86
CA ARG A 4 -3.83 17.33 7.20
C ARG A 4 -2.73 17.05 6.19
N HIS A 5 -1.75 17.94 6.13
CA HIS A 5 -0.57 17.68 5.33
C HIS A 5 0.25 16.52 5.92
N LEU A 6 0.73 15.64 5.06
CA LEU A 6 1.65 14.57 5.43
C LEU A 6 3.04 15.17 5.64
N GLY A 7 3.33 15.51 6.91
CA GLY A 7 4.57 16.20 7.27
C GLY A 7 4.68 17.55 6.56
N LYS A 8 5.80 17.74 5.83
CA LYS A 8 6.06 18.97 5.05
C LYS A 8 5.71 18.81 3.56
N SER A 9 5.14 17.67 3.17
CA SER A 9 4.73 17.44 1.78
C SER A 9 3.43 18.20 1.46
N PRO A 10 3.13 18.44 0.17
CA PRO A 10 1.85 19.03 -0.23
C PRO A 10 0.69 18.03 -0.18
N LEU A 11 0.94 16.75 0.09
CA LEU A 11 -0.10 15.72 0.16
C LEU A 11 -1.04 15.98 1.33
N GLN A 12 -2.34 15.95 1.06
CA GLN A 12 -3.37 16.02 2.09
C GLN A 12 -3.96 14.64 2.34
N VAL A 13 -3.77 14.14 3.55
CA VAL A 13 -4.25 12.83 3.98
C VAL A 13 -5.29 12.95 5.09
N SER A 14 -6.21 11.99 5.13
CA SER A 14 -7.12 11.84 6.26
C SER A 14 -6.34 11.56 7.55
N GLU A 15 -6.87 12.01 8.70
CA GLU A 15 -6.24 11.72 10.00
C GLU A 15 -6.24 10.23 10.36
N LEU A 16 -7.10 9.45 9.72
CA LEU A 16 -7.10 8.00 9.77
C LEU A 16 -6.41 7.44 8.52
N CYS A 17 -5.54 6.47 8.72
CA CYS A 17 -4.90 5.70 7.66
C CYS A 17 -5.42 4.25 7.72
N LEU A 18 -5.80 3.70 6.57
CA LEU A 18 -6.19 2.31 6.45
C LEU A 18 -4.96 1.43 6.28
N GLY A 19 -4.59 0.68 7.33
CA GLY A 19 -3.54 -0.33 7.25
C GLY A 19 -4.05 -1.64 6.64
N THR A 20 -3.20 -2.32 5.87
CA THR A 20 -3.57 -3.53 5.11
C THR A 20 -2.75 -4.77 5.47
N MET A 21 -2.10 -4.79 6.63
CA MET A 21 -1.22 -5.91 7.02
C MET A 21 -1.95 -7.26 7.04
N MET A 22 -3.24 -7.27 7.39
CA MET A 22 -4.04 -8.49 7.44
C MET A 22 -4.69 -8.87 6.10
N PHE A 23 -4.59 -8.04 5.07
CA PHE A 23 -5.14 -8.33 3.75
C PHE A 23 -4.40 -9.50 3.10
N ALA A 24 -5.15 -10.41 2.50
CA ALA A 24 -4.68 -11.66 1.93
C ALA A 24 -4.02 -12.63 2.94
N ASP A 25 -4.25 -12.40 4.23
CA ASP A 25 -3.94 -13.30 5.32
C ASP A 25 -5.25 -13.62 6.08
N GLN A 26 -5.52 -12.94 7.20
CA GLN A 26 -6.74 -13.12 7.97
C GLN A 26 -7.96 -12.46 7.32
N THR A 27 -7.75 -11.44 6.48
CA THR A 27 -8.82 -10.71 5.80
C THR A 27 -8.86 -11.10 4.32
N GLY A 28 -9.91 -11.83 3.92
CA GLY A 28 -10.13 -12.21 2.53
C GLY A 28 -10.64 -11.03 1.67
N PHE A 29 -10.67 -11.24 0.34
CA PHE A 29 -10.96 -10.18 -0.65
C PHE A 29 -12.30 -9.49 -0.42
N ASP A 30 -13.39 -10.24 -0.17
CA ASP A 30 -14.73 -9.65 -0.01
C ASP A 30 -14.83 -8.80 1.24
N GLU A 31 -14.19 -9.21 2.33
CA GLU A 31 -14.14 -8.41 3.55
C GLU A 31 -13.25 -7.17 3.36
N ALA A 32 -12.08 -7.33 2.76
CA ALA A 32 -11.19 -6.21 2.43
C ALA A 32 -11.90 -5.17 1.55
N ARG A 33 -12.69 -5.61 0.57
CA ARG A 33 -13.50 -4.75 -0.29
C ARG A 33 -14.51 -3.94 0.52
N ARG A 34 -15.22 -4.58 1.46
CA ARG A 34 -16.17 -3.89 2.35
C ARG A 34 -15.46 -2.85 3.22
N ILE A 35 -14.30 -3.20 3.77
CA ILE A 35 -13.49 -2.30 4.60
C ILE A 35 -13.04 -1.08 3.79
N VAL A 36 -12.47 -1.29 2.59
CA VAL A 36 -12.01 -0.19 1.71
C VAL A 36 -13.17 0.71 1.30
N SER A 37 -14.31 0.15 0.89
CA SER A 37 -15.50 0.92 0.52
C SER A 37 -16.00 1.75 1.69
N HIS A 38 -16.14 1.14 2.87
CA HIS A 38 -16.59 1.82 4.08
C HIS A 38 -15.62 2.95 4.49
N ALA A 39 -14.32 2.70 4.46
CA ALA A 39 -13.30 3.70 4.75
C ALA A 39 -13.43 4.91 3.79
N ARG A 40 -13.53 4.65 2.49
CA ARG A 40 -13.70 5.69 1.46
C ARG A 40 -14.98 6.51 1.67
N GLU A 41 -16.12 5.85 1.92
CA GLU A 41 -17.41 6.50 2.17
C GLU A 41 -17.36 7.46 3.39
N HIS A 42 -16.46 7.18 4.34
CA HIS A 42 -16.23 8.03 5.51
C HIS A 42 -15.08 9.03 5.33
N GLY A 43 -14.57 9.16 4.10
CA GLY A 43 -13.56 10.16 3.75
C GLY A 43 -12.13 9.76 4.07
N VAL A 44 -11.84 8.48 4.35
CA VAL A 44 -10.46 8.01 4.42
C VAL A 44 -9.89 7.97 3.00
N ASN A 45 -8.76 8.64 2.80
CA ASN A 45 -8.05 8.69 1.52
C ASN A 45 -6.59 8.24 1.63
N PHE A 46 -6.18 7.67 2.76
CA PHE A 46 -4.82 7.23 3.00
C PHE A 46 -4.81 5.73 3.30
N ILE A 47 -4.07 4.96 2.50
CA ILE A 47 -3.92 3.51 2.64
C ILE A 47 -2.44 3.15 2.72
N ASP A 48 -2.10 2.24 3.64
CA ASP A 48 -0.75 1.82 3.93
C ASP A 48 -0.61 0.31 3.78
N THR A 49 0.30 -0.11 2.92
CA THR A 49 0.69 -1.50 2.69
C THR A 49 2.20 -1.70 2.82
N ALA A 50 2.71 -2.85 2.48
CA ALA A 50 4.15 -3.15 2.40
C ALA A 50 4.40 -4.35 1.48
N ASP A 51 5.61 -4.40 0.91
CA ASP A 51 6.09 -5.53 0.11
C ASP A 51 5.98 -6.86 0.86
N VAL A 52 6.36 -6.87 2.14
CA VAL A 52 6.40 -8.07 2.98
C VAL A 52 5.03 -8.55 3.46
N TYR A 53 3.99 -7.72 3.42
CA TYR A 53 2.67 -8.11 3.89
C TYR A 53 2.11 -9.27 3.06
N SER A 54 1.94 -10.43 3.72
CA SER A 54 1.56 -11.70 3.07
C SER A 54 2.45 -12.01 1.86
N LEU A 55 3.75 -11.64 1.93
CA LEU A 55 4.75 -11.81 0.86
C LEU A 55 4.29 -11.24 -0.50
N GLY A 56 3.82 -9.99 -0.47
CA GLY A 56 3.35 -9.26 -1.66
C GLY A 56 1.87 -9.44 -2.00
N LYS A 57 1.18 -10.41 -1.40
CA LYS A 57 -0.24 -10.64 -1.68
C LYS A 57 -1.14 -9.51 -1.21
N SER A 58 -0.77 -8.80 -0.13
CA SER A 58 -1.49 -7.62 0.32
C SER A 58 -1.43 -6.51 -0.73
N GLU A 59 -0.26 -6.24 -1.33
CA GLU A 59 -0.15 -5.27 -2.42
C GLU A 59 -0.99 -5.67 -3.64
N HIS A 60 -0.98 -6.94 -4.06
CA HIS A 60 -1.86 -7.43 -5.12
C HIS A 60 -3.33 -7.17 -4.81
N MET A 61 -3.76 -7.48 -3.58
CA MET A 61 -5.15 -7.25 -3.16
C MET A 61 -5.51 -5.77 -3.14
N VAL A 62 -4.63 -4.90 -2.62
CA VAL A 62 -4.82 -3.45 -2.64
C VAL A 62 -4.95 -2.94 -4.07
N GLY A 63 -4.07 -3.38 -4.96
CA GLY A 63 -4.14 -3.02 -6.38
C GLY A 63 -5.49 -3.33 -7.02
N GLU A 64 -6.00 -4.53 -6.81
CA GLU A 64 -7.32 -4.93 -7.32
C GLU A 64 -8.47 -4.12 -6.68
N LEU A 65 -8.38 -3.84 -5.37
CA LEU A 65 -9.40 -3.09 -4.66
C LEU A 65 -9.47 -1.62 -5.07
N LEU A 66 -8.33 -1.02 -5.43
CA LEU A 66 -8.26 0.39 -5.84
C LEU A 66 -8.42 0.60 -7.35
N LYS A 67 -8.65 -0.46 -8.12
CA LYS A 67 -8.86 -0.38 -9.57
C LYS A 67 -10.05 0.51 -9.90
N GLY A 68 -9.82 1.53 -10.75
CA GLY A 68 -10.84 2.50 -11.12
C GLY A 68 -11.12 3.59 -10.08
N GLN A 69 -10.41 3.58 -8.95
CA GLN A 69 -10.51 4.62 -7.91
C GLN A 69 -9.14 5.04 -7.35
N ARG A 70 -8.05 4.83 -8.12
CA ARG A 70 -6.67 5.13 -7.68
C ARG A 70 -6.50 6.58 -7.24
N ASP A 71 -7.10 7.51 -7.95
CA ASP A 71 -6.96 8.95 -7.69
C ASP A 71 -7.66 9.42 -6.40
N ASP A 72 -8.51 8.58 -5.81
CA ASP A 72 -9.14 8.87 -4.52
C ASP A 72 -8.23 8.55 -3.33
N TRP A 73 -7.08 7.91 -3.57
CA TRP A 73 -6.21 7.38 -2.53
C TRP A 73 -4.78 7.88 -2.62
N ILE A 74 -4.22 8.22 -1.46
CA ILE A 74 -2.78 8.32 -1.24
C ILE A 74 -2.31 6.93 -0.81
N VAL A 75 -1.44 6.32 -1.61
CA VAL A 75 -0.97 4.94 -1.42
C VAL A 75 0.47 4.95 -0.94
N ALA A 76 0.69 4.42 0.26
CA ALA A 76 2.01 4.17 0.81
C ALA A 76 2.33 2.68 0.79
N THR A 77 3.55 2.34 0.40
CA THR A 77 4.13 1.00 0.61
C THR A 77 5.52 1.10 1.23
N LYS A 78 6.09 -0.02 1.61
CA LYS A 78 7.36 -0.07 2.33
C LYS A 78 8.28 -1.11 1.72
N VAL A 79 9.58 -0.88 1.90
CA VAL A 79 10.67 -1.80 1.57
C VAL A 79 11.60 -1.94 2.78
N GLY A 80 12.36 -3.00 2.83
CA GLY A 80 13.41 -3.15 3.84
C GLY A 80 13.46 -4.53 4.50
N ASN A 81 12.34 -5.19 4.63
CA ASN A 81 12.29 -6.57 5.09
C ASN A 81 12.81 -7.53 4.02
N LYS A 82 13.16 -8.74 4.45
CA LYS A 82 13.62 -9.78 3.54
C LYS A 82 12.48 -10.24 2.64
N MET A 83 12.67 -10.13 1.32
CA MET A 83 11.69 -10.55 0.32
C MET A 83 12.16 -11.74 -0.53
N GLY A 84 13.46 -12.00 -0.55
CA GLY A 84 14.06 -13.13 -1.29
C GLY A 84 15.13 -13.84 -0.49
N GLU A 85 15.76 -14.84 -1.10
CA GLU A 85 16.76 -15.67 -0.43
C GLU A 85 18.20 -15.17 -0.60
N ARG A 86 18.43 -14.21 -1.52
CA ARG A 86 19.76 -13.66 -1.76
C ARG A 86 20.16 -12.64 -0.70
N PRO A 87 21.45 -12.51 -0.38
CA PRO A 87 21.90 -11.60 0.69
C PRO A 87 21.48 -10.14 0.54
N ASN A 88 21.34 -9.66 -0.71
CA ASN A 88 20.97 -8.27 -1.01
C ASN A 88 19.48 -8.05 -1.33
N GLU A 89 18.63 -9.02 -1.05
CA GLU A 89 17.17 -8.92 -1.24
C GLU A 89 16.47 -8.51 0.06
N GLN A 90 17.07 -7.55 0.75
CA GLN A 90 16.61 -6.97 2.02
C GLN A 90 17.29 -5.63 2.28
N ARG A 91 16.79 -4.90 3.28
CA ARG A 91 17.33 -3.62 3.75
C ARG A 91 17.20 -2.51 2.70
N TYR A 92 18.13 -1.56 2.70
CA TYR A 92 17.94 -0.26 2.06
C TYR A 92 19.08 0.08 1.08
N SER A 93 19.73 -0.92 0.46
CA SER A 93 20.67 -0.60 -0.63
C SER A 93 19.91 0.08 -1.77
N ARG A 94 20.55 1.04 -2.45
CA ARG A 94 19.93 1.75 -3.58
C ARG A 94 19.39 0.78 -4.63
N THR A 95 20.16 -0.25 -4.96
CA THR A 95 19.76 -1.27 -5.94
C THR A 95 18.51 -2.02 -5.50
N TRP A 96 18.46 -2.41 -4.22
CA TRP A 96 17.30 -3.14 -3.69
C TRP A 96 16.05 -2.27 -3.62
N VAL A 97 16.18 -1.04 -3.12
CA VAL A 97 15.05 -0.09 -3.04
C VAL A 97 14.44 0.15 -4.41
N LEU A 98 15.24 0.36 -5.45
CA LEU A 98 14.72 0.56 -6.82
C LEU A 98 14.03 -0.69 -7.37
N ARG A 99 14.66 -1.85 -7.23
CA ARG A 99 14.09 -3.12 -7.69
C ARG A 99 12.78 -3.46 -6.97
N GLU A 100 12.75 -3.25 -5.67
CA GLU A 100 11.56 -3.59 -4.89
C GLU A 100 10.44 -2.56 -5.09
N CYS A 101 10.78 -1.31 -5.36
CA CYS A 101 9.80 -0.31 -5.80
C CYS A 101 9.13 -0.75 -7.12
N ASP A 102 9.91 -1.15 -8.11
CA ASP A 102 9.37 -1.66 -9.39
C ASP A 102 8.49 -2.91 -9.16
N ALA A 103 8.92 -3.82 -8.29
CA ALA A 103 8.17 -5.01 -7.95
C ALA A 103 6.85 -4.68 -7.22
N SER A 104 6.87 -3.71 -6.30
CA SER A 104 5.67 -3.21 -5.61
C SER A 104 4.68 -2.59 -6.59
N LEU A 105 5.16 -1.75 -7.53
CA LEU A 105 4.33 -1.17 -8.58
C LEU A 105 3.66 -2.25 -9.45
N GLN A 106 4.41 -3.31 -9.80
CA GLN A 106 3.86 -4.44 -10.54
C GLN A 106 2.77 -5.17 -9.73
N ARG A 107 3.01 -5.45 -8.44
CA ARG A 107 2.02 -6.11 -7.57
C ARG A 107 0.77 -5.26 -7.37
N LEU A 108 0.93 -3.98 -7.18
CA LEU A 108 -0.18 -3.01 -7.06
C LEU A 108 -0.90 -2.77 -8.40
N GLY A 109 -0.27 -3.08 -9.54
CA GLY A 109 -0.82 -2.75 -10.86
C GLY A 109 -0.93 -1.23 -11.08
N MET A 110 0.01 -0.48 -10.53
CA MET A 110 0.05 0.99 -10.56
C MET A 110 1.37 1.46 -11.18
N ASP A 111 1.38 2.66 -11.72
CA ASP A 111 2.56 3.31 -12.27
C ASP A 111 3.26 4.24 -11.27
N GLN A 112 2.60 4.53 -10.14
CA GLN A 112 3.16 5.32 -9.04
C GLN A 112 2.60 4.92 -7.69
N VAL A 113 3.38 5.15 -6.64
CA VAL A 113 2.95 5.28 -5.24
C VAL A 113 3.26 6.69 -4.75
N ASP A 114 2.61 7.14 -3.69
CA ASP A 114 2.68 8.53 -3.20
C ASP A 114 3.70 8.69 -2.08
#